data_126a9ba0daeda160cce491f7b7d0e8b8
#
_entry.id   126a9ba0daeda160cce491f7b7d0e8b8
#
_cell.length_a   1.000
_cell.length_b   1.000
_cell.length_c   1.000
_cell.angle_alpha   90.00
_cell.angle_beta   90.00
_cell.angle_gamma   90.00
#
_symmetry.space_group_name_H-M   'P 1'
#
loop_
_entity.id
_entity.type
_entity.pdbx_description
1 polymer ?
#
loop_
_entity_poly.entity_id
_entity_poly.type
_entity_poly.pdbx_seq_one_letter_code
_entity_poly.pdbx_strand_id
1 'polypeptide(L)'
;MVLAGVGGQGILLAAEIIGTAAVKDKLNVRVSEIHGMAQRGGSVVSTVRIGERVMASTVVDGQADLLLGFEQLETLRTLNYASEKTTVVMSDERIPPTELAAKNVEYPSIKEIRKKIRLFSKTVSIIEAKSLAQNCGNRVALNTVLVGAAAGTGKMPVRKQSLIEGLKELVPPRHLELNVKAFEAGYDSMKRLRR
;
A
#
# COMPACT_ATOMS: atom_id res chain seq x y z
N MET A 1 3.80 0.05 9.62
CA MET A 1 3.36 -0.55 8.36
C MET A 1 4.42 -0.37 7.28
N VAL A 2 4.37 -1.19 6.24
CA VAL A 2 5.30 -1.14 5.09
C VAL A 2 4.47 -1.02 3.81
N LEU A 3 4.87 -0.14 2.91
CA LEU A 3 4.30 0.03 1.57
C LEU A 3 5.38 -0.40 0.57
N ALA A 4 5.02 -1.23 -0.40
CA ALA A 4 5.96 -1.76 -1.38
C ALA A 4 5.38 -1.73 -2.79
N GLY A 5 6.18 -1.35 -3.77
CA GLY A 5 5.78 -1.32 -5.17
C GLY A 5 6.87 -0.80 -6.09
N VAL A 6 6.45 -0.36 -7.26
CA VAL A 6 7.33 0.11 -8.32
C VAL A 6 7.27 1.64 -8.43
N GLY A 7 8.40 2.28 -8.67
CA GLY A 7 8.50 3.71 -8.88
C GLY A 7 7.51 4.22 -9.93
N GLY A 8 6.74 5.25 -9.57
CA GLY A 8 5.64 5.80 -10.37
C GLY A 8 4.25 5.37 -9.94
N GLN A 9 4.09 4.41 -9.00
CA GLN A 9 2.77 3.98 -8.50
C GLN A 9 2.18 4.88 -7.38
N GLY A 10 2.86 5.98 -7.00
CA GLY A 10 2.38 6.91 -5.98
C GLY A 10 2.47 6.39 -4.54
N ILE A 11 3.48 5.53 -4.26
CA ILE A 11 3.75 4.97 -2.94
C ILE A 11 4.07 6.08 -1.94
N LEU A 12 4.88 7.06 -2.36
CA LEU A 12 5.23 8.23 -1.57
C LEU A 12 3.97 9.01 -1.16
N LEU A 13 3.13 9.36 -2.12
CA LEU A 13 1.87 10.07 -1.84
C LEU A 13 0.97 9.29 -0.87
N ALA A 14 0.90 7.96 -1.02
CA ALA A 14 0.14 7.12 -0.10
C ALA A 14 0.72 7.18 1.34
N ALA A 15 2.04 7.13 1.49
CA ALA A 15 2.71 7.26 2.78
C ALA A 15 2.50 8.66 3.40
N GLU A 16 2.56 9.72 2.59
CA GLU A 16 2.29 11.10 3.01
C GLU A 16 0.84 11.30 3.47
N ILE A 17 -0.15 10.75 2.75
CA ILE A 17 -1.56 10.80 3.15
C ILE A 17 -1.75 10.15 4.52
N ILE A 18 -1.16 8.97 4.73
CA ILE A 18 -1.24 8.25 6.00
C ILE A 18 -0.51 9.03 7.11
N GLY A 19 0.66 9.58 6.81
CA GLY A 19 1.43 10.40 7.75
C GLY A 19 0.68 11.66 8.17
N THR A 20 0.11 12.39 7.21
CA THR A 20 -0.71 13.60 7.46
C THR A 20 -1.93 13.26 8.31
N ALA A 21 -2.61 12.15 8.01
CA ALA A 21 -3.74 11.68 8.82
C ALA A 21 -3.35 11.37 10.27
N ALA A 22 -2.18 10.77 10.48
CA ALA A 22 -1.67 10.49 11.83
C ALA A 22 -1.39 11.78 12.61
N VAL A 23 -0.81 12.80 11.96
CA VAL A 23 -0.58 14.12 12.59
C VAL A 23 -1.91 14.78 12.96
N LYS A 24 -2.93 14.72 12.08
CA LYS A 24 -4.28 15.23 12.38
C LYS A 24 -4.94 14.52 13.57
N ASP A 25 -4.64 13.25 13.75
CA ASP A 25 -5.09 12.45 14.90
C ASP A 25 -4.19 12.63 16.15
N LYS A 26 -3.23 13.57 16.11
CA LYS A 26 -2.29 13.87 17.20
C LYS A 26 -1.40 12.68 17.58
N LEU A 27 -1.14 11.78 16.65
CA LEU A 27 -0.23 10.65 16.81
C LEU A 27 1.17 11.00 16.34
N ASN A 28 2.19 10.44 16.98
CA ASN A 28 3.55 10.52 16.46
C ASN A 28 3.67 9.62 15.23
N VAL A 29 4.31 10.15 14.19
CA VAL A 29 4.56 9.44 12.94
C VAL A 29 6.00 9.64 12.48
N ARG A 30 6.58 8.60 11.91
CA ARG A 30 7.85 8.65 11.17
C ARG A 30 7.66 7.91 9.87
N VAL A 31 8.07 8.55 8.79
CA VAL A 31 8.08 7.98 7.43
C VAL A 31 9.52 7.87 6.97
N SER A 32 9.85 6.79 6.28
CA SER A 32 11.12 6.59 5.61
C SER A 32 10.90 5.91 4.28
N GLU A 33 11.76 6.20 3.33
CA GLU A 33 11.71 5.63 2.00
C GLU A 33 13.05 5.07 1.58
N ILE A 34 12.99 3.95 0.89
CA ILE A 34 14.13 3.30 0.24
C ILE A 34 13.78 3.17 -1.23
N HIS A 35 14.55 3.83 -2.06
CA HIS A 35 14.43 3.74 -3.51
C HIS A 35 15.55 2.88 -4.08
N GLY A 36 15.21 2.03 -5.04
CA GLY A 36 16.19 1.41 -5.91
C GLY A 36 16.89 2.46 -6.80
N MET A 37 17.97 2.08 -7.47
CA MET A 37 18.76 2.98 -8.32
C MET A 37 17.98 3.62 -9.48
N ALA A 38 16.88 2.99 -9.93
CA ALA A 38 16.03 3.51 -11.00
C ALA A 38 14.87 4.33 -10.44
N GLN A 39 14.77 5.61 -10.81
CA GLN A 39 13.67 6.51 -10.41
C GLN A 39 12.29 6.07 -10.95
N ARG A 40 12.26 5.38 -12.10
CA ARG A 40 11.03 4.79 -12.69
C ARG A 40 11.24 3.31 -12.94
N GLY A 41 10.26 2.51 -12.56
CA GLY A 41 10.33 1.05 -12.74
C GLY A 41 11.18 0.31 -11.71
N GLY A 42 11.90 1.02 -10.81
CA GLY A 42 12.66 0.43 -9.71
C GLY A 42 11.78 0.11 -8.50
N SER A 43 12.27 -0.78 -7.64
CA SER A 43 11.64 -1.11 -6.36
C SER A 43 11.60 0.12 -5.46
N VAL A 44 10.46 0.35 -4.81
CA VAL A 44 10.26 1.40 -3.80
C VAL A 44 9.64 0.77 -2.57
N VAL A 45 10.26 1.00 -1.44
CA VAL A 45 9.73 0.58 -0.13
C VAL A 45 9.61 1.81 0.76
N SER A 46 8.40 2.07 1.26
CA SER A 46 8.17 3.11 2.26
C SER A 46 7.72 2.47 3.56
N THR A 47 8.25 2.97 4.68
CA THR A 47 7.84 2.55 6.01
C THR A 47 7.13 3.69 6.71
N VAL A 48 5.98 3.41 7.32
CA VAL A 48 5.20 4.37 8.11
C VAL A 48 5.00 3.77 9.50
N ARG A 49 5.58 4.39 10.52
CA ARG A 49 5.39 4.02 11.92
C ARG A 49 4.55 5.07 12.62
N ILE A 50 3.48 4.61 13.26
CA ILE A 50 2.50 5.46 13.93
C ILE A 50 2.27 4.93 15.33
N GLY A 51 2.23 5.80 16.33
CA GLY A 51 1.96 5.43 17.72
C GLY A 51 2.21 6.57 18.69
N GLU A 52 2.09 6.29 19.97
CA GLU A 52 2.35 7.28 21.04
C GLU A 52 3.84 7.63 21.17
N ARG A 53 4.72 6.66 20.93
CA ARG A 53 6.19 6.83 20.97
C ARG A 53 6.80 6.18 19.73
N VAL A 54 7.25 7.00 18.79
CA VAL A 54 7.91 6.54 17.56
C VAL A 54 9.27 7.23 17.46
N MET A 55 10.33 6.52 17.83
CA MET A 55 11.69 7.07 17.86
C MET A 55 12.47 6.86 16.55
N ALA A 56 12.14 5.81 15.78
CA ALA A 56 12.78 5.48 14.50
C ALA A 56 11.75 5.30 13.40
N SER A 57 12.14 5.54 12.15
CA SER A 57 11.30 5.36 10.98
C SER A 57 11.30 3.93 10.43
N THR A 58 12.39 3.20 10.64
CA THR A 58 12.55 1.83 10.11
C THR A 58 11.67 0.82 10.85
N VAL A 59 11.08 -0.09 10.09
CA VAL A 59 10.37 -1.26 10.60
C VAL A 59 11.36 -2.42 10.64
N VAL A 60 11.42 -3.12 11.77
CA VAL A 60 12.26 -4.32 11.94
C VAL A 60 11.61 -5.51 11.24
N ASP A 61 12.41 -6.46 10.77
CA ASP A 61 11.93 -7.70 10.13
C ASP A 61 10.93 -8.43 11.03
N GLY A 62 9.85 -8.93 10.43
CA GLY A 62 8.75 -9.59 11.11
C GLY A 62 7.84 -8.69 11.95
N GLN A 63 8.03 -7.37 11.95
CA GLN A 63 7.35 -6.44 12.87
C GLN A 63 6.30 -5.53 12.17
N ALA A 64 5.98 -5.76 10.90
CA ALA A 64 4.95 -5.00 10.23
C ALA A 64 3.55 -5.47 10.68
N ASP A 65 2.70 -4.56 11.16
CA ASP A 65 1.28 -4.85 11.41
C ASP A 65 0.49 -4.94 10.09
N LEU A 66 0.88 -4.12 9.11
CA LEU A 66 0.26 -4.03 7.79
C LEU A 66 1.34 -3.92 6.71
N LEU A 67 1.26 -4.78 5.70
CA LEU A 67 2.02 -4.71 4.45
C LEU A 67 1.07 -4.35 3.32
N LEU A 68 1.28 -3.18 2.70
CA LEU A 68 0.49 -2.68 1.59
C LEU A 68 1.29 -2.78 0.29
N GLY A 69 0.95 -3.76 -0.53
CA GLY A 69 1.60 -4.03 -1.81
C GLY A 69 0.90 -3.36 -2.99
N PHE A 70 1.60 -2.50 -3.68
CA PHE A 70 1.12 -1.82 -4.89
C PHE A 70 1.35 -2.67 -6.14
N GLU A 71 2.29 -3.60 -6.06
CA GLU A 71 2.68 -4.52 -7.12
C GLU A 71 3.00 -5.90 -6.51
N GLN A 72 2.64 -6.96 -7.23
CA GLN A 72 2.65 -8.31 -6.68
C GLN A 72 4.05 -8.80 -6.32
N LEU A 73 5.04 -8.63 -7.21
CA LEU A 73 6.40 -9.12 -6.99
C LEU A 73 7.13 -8.28 -5.91
N GLU A 74 6.88 -6.98 -5.88
CA GLU A 74 7.43 -6.11 -4.85
C GLU A 74 6.86 -6.45 -3.47
N THR A 75 5.59 -6.88 -3.39
CA THR A 75 5.01 -7.41 -2.16
C THR A 75 5.76 -8.66 -1.68
N LEU A 76 6.13 -9.58 -2.60
CA LEU A 76 6.93 -10.75 -2.24
C LEU A 76 8.33 -10.39 -1.73
N ARG A 77 8.96 -9.39 -2.35
CA ARG A 77 10.33 -8.95 -2.00
C ARG A 77 10.41 -8.34 -0.60
N THR A 78 9.28 -7.89 -0.05
CA THR A 78 9.21 -7.24 1.26
C THR A 78 8.62 -8.12 2.36
N LEU A 79 8.49 -9.43 2.12
CA LEU A 79 7.96 -10.38 3.11
C LEU A 79 8.85 -10.56 4.34
N ASN A 80 10.13 -10.17 4.28
CA ASN A 80 10.98 -10.12 5.47
C ASN A 80 10.37 -9.26 6.60
N TYR A 81 9.59 -8.22 6.28
CA TYR A 81 8.89 -7.41 7.29
C TYR A 81 7.65 -8.08 7.86
N ALA A 82 7.13 -9.13 7.20
CA ALA A 82 5.89 -9.78 7.59
C ALA A 82 6.10 -10.87 8.64
N SER A 83 5.06 -11.12 9.43
CA SER A 83 4.91 -12.25 10.35
C SER A 83 3.48 -12.78 10.31
N GLU A 84 3.18 -13.84 11.04
CA GLU A 84 1.82 -14.41 11.13
C GLU A 84 0.75 -13.38 11.57
N LYS A 85 1.15 -12.32 12.29
CA LYS A 85 0.28 -11.25 12.78
C LYS A 85 0.06 -10.16 11.75
N THR A 86 0.90 -10.10 10.71
CA THR A 86 0.84 -9.08 9.66
C THR A 86 -0.42 -9.28 8.82
N THR A 87 -1.14 -8.20 8.54
CA THR A 87 -2.17 -8.18 7.51
C THR A 87 -1.53 -7.75 6.20
N VAL A 88 -1.66 -8.55 5.14
CA VAL A 88 -1.18 -8.19 3.80
C VAL A 88 -2.36 -7.77 2.94
N VAL A 89 -2.30 -6.55 2.41
CA VAL A 89 -3.22 -6.02 1.40
C VAL A 89 -2.41 -5.79 0.14
N MET A 90 -2.76 -6.43 -0.95
CA MET A 90 -1.99 -6.38 -2.19
C MET A 90 -2.89 -6.02 -3.36
N SER A 91 -2.40 -5.17 -4.26
CA SER A 91 -3.01 -4.93 -5.56
C SER A 91 -2.89 -6.17 -6.45
N ASP A 92 -3.84 -6.32 -7.36
CA ASP A 92 -3.74 -7.24 -8.51
C ASP A 92 -2.80 -6.71 -9.61
N GLU A 93 -2.22 -5.53 -9.46
CA GLU A 93 -1.33 -4.92 -10.45
C GLU A 93 -0.06 -5.75 -10.64
N ARG A 94 0.33 -5.88 -11.91
CA ARG A 94 1.47 -6.65 -12.36
C ARG A 94 2.34 -5.80 -13.27
N ILE A 95 3.55 -5.50 -12.82
CA ILE A 95 4.55 -4.73 -13.58
C ILE A 95 5.83 -5.57 -13.65
N PRO A 96 5.99 -6.41 -14.69
CA PRO A 96 7.17 -7.26 -14.79
C PRO A 96 8.44 -6.41 -14.86
N PRO A 97 9.44 -6.67 -13.99
CA PRO A 97 10.75 -6.05 -14.13
C PRO A 97 11.40 -6.43 -15.46
N THR A 98 12.12 -5.49 -16.07
CA THR A 98 12.85 -5.72 -17.32
C THR A 98 13.84 -6.87 -17.25
N GLU A 99 14.40 -7.12 -16.08
CA GLU A 99 15.32 -8.22 -15.80
C GLU A 99 14.71 -9.61 -15.96
N LEU A 100 13.41 -9.78 -15.73
CA LEU A 100 12.73 -11.05 -15.94
C LEU A 100 12.69 -11.39 -17.44
N ALA A 101 12.37 -10.40 -18.27
CA ALA A 101 12.38 -10.56 -19.72
C ALA A 101 13.79 -10.90 -20.25
N ALA A 102 14.81 -10.22 -19.73
CA ALA A 102 16.21 -10.45 -20.13
C ALA A 102 16.73 -11.86 -19.73
N LYS A 103 16.17 -12.45 -18.68
CA LYS A 103 16.57 -13.79 -18.17
C LYS A 103 15.63 -14.91 -18.59
N ASN A 104 14.63 -14.66 -19.47
CA ASN A 104 13.57 -15.61 -19.81
C ASN A 104 12.88 -16.25 -18.59
N VAL A 105 12.71 -15.50 -17.52
CA VAL A 105 12.02 -15.96 -16.30
C VAL A 105 10.57 -15.48 -16.35
N GLU A 106 9.65 -16.42 -16.23
CA GLU A 106 8.23 -16.09 -16.17
C GLU A 106 7.87 -15.36 -14.88
N TYR A 107 6.99 -14.39 -15.00
CA TYR A 107 6.42 -13.72 -13.84
C TYR A 107 5.47 -14.68 -13.12
N PRO A 108 5.61 -14.87 -11.79
CA PRO A 108 4.81 -15.83 -11.04
C PRO A 108 3.30 -15.55 -11.14
N SER A 109 2.50 -16.60 -11.17
CA SER A 109 1.04 -16.44 -11.12
C SER A 109 0.58 -15.87 -9.77
N ILE A 110 -0.57 -15.19 -9.76
CA ILE A 110 -1.15 -14.65 -8.53
C ILE A 110 -1.43 -15.74 -7.47
N LYS A 111 -1.71 -16.97 -7.91
CA LYS A 111 -1.90 -18.12 -7.02
C LYS A 111 -0.60 -18.51 -6.31
N GLU A 112 0.52 -18.52 -7.03
CA GLU A 112 1.85 -18.82 -6.48
C GLU A 112 2.30 -17.71 -5.53
N ILE A 113 2.11 -16.46 -5.91
CA ILE A 113 2.40 -15.30 -5.07
C ILE A 113 1.61 -15.39 -3.77
N ARG A 114 0.30 -15.59 -3.84
CA ARG A 114 -0.55 -15.76 -2.66
C ARG A 114 -0.12 -16.93 -1.78
N LYS A 115 0.26 -18.07 -2.37
CA LYS A 115 0.78 -19.24 -1.64
C LYS A 115 2.06 -18.88 -0.87
N LYS A 116 3.00 -18.17 -1.51
CA LYS A 116 4.24 -17.72 -0.86
C LYS A 116 3.97 -16.73 0.27
N ILE A 117 3.08 -15.74 0.06
CA ILE A 117 2.74 -14.76 1.11
C ILE A 117 2.13 -15.48 2.33
N ARG A 118 1.32 -16.51 2.11
CA ARG A 118 0.69 -17.28 3.21
C ARG A 118 1.66 -18.06 4.09
N LEU A 119 2.90 -18.23 3.67
CA LEU A 119 3.95 -18.81 4.53
C LEU A 119 4.39 -17.83 5.63
N PHE A 120 4.18 -16.53 5.43
CA PHE A 120 4.59 -15.46 6.35
C PHE A 120 3.40 -14.81 7.06
N SER A 121 2.25 -14.69 6.40
CA SER A 121 1.06 -14.01 6.90
C SER A 121 -0.18 -14.89 6.73
N LYS A 122 -1.00 -14.97 7.78
CA LYS A 122 -2.29 -15.70 7.73
C LYS A 122 -3.40 -14.89 7.04
N THR A 123 -3.27 -13.55 7.01
CA THR A 123 -4.29 -12.63 6.48
C THR A 123 -3.80 -11.97 5.21
N VAL A 124 -4.29 -12.43 4.06
CA VAL A 124 -3.91 -11.92 2.74
C VAL A 124 -5.17 -11.54 1.95
N SER A 125 -5.29 -10.26 1.60
CA SER A 125 -6.36 -9.72 0.76
C SER A 125 -5.78 -9.18 -0.54
N ILE A 126 -6.40 -9.55 -1.67
CA ILE A 126 -6.04 -9.04 -2.99
C ILE A 126 -7.15 -8.08 -3.42
N ILE A 127 -6.77 -6.88 -3.83
CA ILE A 127 -7.65 -5.81 -4.26
C ILE A 127 -7.50 -5.61 -5.76
N GLU A 128 -8.60 -5.62 -6.49
CA GLU A 128 -8.66 -5.25 -7.91
C GLU A 128 -8.52 -3.74 -8.08
N ALA A 129 -7.38 -3.22 -7.60
CA ALA A 129 -7.18 -1.78 -7.43
C ALA A 129 -7.22 -1.02 -8.75
N LYS A 130 -6.73 -1.64 -9.83
CA LYS A 130 -6.76 -1.07 -11.18
C LYS A 130 -8.19 -0.88 -11.67
N SER A 131 -9.02 -1.92 -11.58
CA SER A 131 -10.42 -1.88 -12.00
C SER A 131 -11.21 -0.87 -11.17
N LEU A 132 -11.02 -0.86 -9.85
CA LEU A 132 -11.67 0.09 -8.95
C LEU A 132 -11.31 1.54 -9.29
N ALA A 133 -10.02 1.83 -9.51
CA ALA A 133 -9.57 3.18 -9.87
C ALA A 133 -10.15 3.62 -11.23
N GLN A 134 -10.19 2.73 -12.21
CA GLN A 134 -10.74 3.00 -13.53
C GLN A 134 -12.24 3.29 -13.47
N ASN A 135 -13.00 2.54 -12.67
CA ASN A 135 -14.42 2.77 -12.45
C ASN A 135 -14.71 4.10 -11.74
N CYS A 136 -13.75 4.63 -10.97
CA CYS A 136 -13.84 5.96 -10.37
C CYS A 136 -13.48 7.09 -11.37
N GLY A 137 -12.97 6.76 -12.56
CA GLY A 137 -12.69 7.71 -13.64
C GLY A 137 -11.23 7.79 -14.10
N ASN A 138 -10.25 7.37 -13.30
CA ASN A 138 -8.85 7.40 -13.70
C ASN A 138 -7.99 6.38 -12.95
N ARG A 139 -7.27 5.55 -13.70
CA ARG A 139 -6.32 4.55 -13.19
C ARG A 139 -5.22 5.14 -12.28
N VAL A 140 -4.90 6.41 -12.43
CA VAL A 140 -3.87 7.09 -11.61
C VAL A 140 -4.23 7.09 -10.11
N ALA A 141 -5.52 6.99 -9.75
CA ALA A 141 -5.98 6.92 -8.36
C ALA A 141 -5.83 5.53 -7.70
N LEU A 142 -5.11 4.59 -8.32
CA LEU A 142 -4.86 3.24 -7.78
C LEU A 142 -4.23 3.29 -6.36
N ASN A 143 -3.27 4.19 -6.15
CA ASN A 143 -2.66 4.39 -4.83
C ASN A 143 -3.70 4.75 -3.77
N THR A 144 -4.65 5.60 -4.11
CA THR A 144 -5.73 6.03 -3.21
C THR A 144 -6.72 4.91 -2.91
N VAL A 145 -7.04 4.05 -3.91
CA VAL A 145 -7.80 2.81 -3.68
C VAL A 145 -7.11 1.95 -2.63
N LEU A 146 -5.80 1.78 -2.73
CA LEU A 146 -5.03 0.95 -1.81
C LEU A 146 -4.98 1.56 -0.40
N VAL A 147 -4.86 2.88 -0.26
CA VAL A 147 -4.96 3.56 1.05
C VAL A 147 -6.34 3.33 1.67
N GLY A 148 -7.42 3.43 0.88
CA GLY A 148 -8.77 3.10 1.31
C GLY A 148 -8.90 1.64 1.77
N ALA A 149 -8.37 0.70 0.99
CA ALA A 149 -8.36 -0.72 1.35
C ALA A 149 -7.57 -0.98 2.66
N ALA A 150 -6.42 -0.34 2.81
CA ALA A 150 -5.63 -0.40 4.05
C ALA A 150 -6.44 0.11 5.26
N ALA A 151 -7.15 1.23 5.12
CA ALA A 151 -8.05 1.76 6.15
C ALA A 151 -9.19 0.77 6.48
N GLY A 152 -9.75 0.12 5.46
CA GLY A 152 -10.79 -0.91 5.61
C GLY A 152 -10.38 -2.14 6.41
N THR A 153 -9.09 -2.40 6.57
CA THR A 153 -8.58 -3.48 7.43
C THR A 153 -8.83 -3.24 8.92
N GLY A 154 -8.98 -1.99 9.35
CA GLY A 154 -9.03 -1.60 10.76
C GLY A 154 -7.72 -1.79 11.51
N LYS A 155 -6.59 -1.99 10.80
CA LYS A 155 -5.25 -2.15 11.39
C LYS A 155 -4.47 -0.84 11.50
N MET A 156 -4.93 0.21 10.82
CA MET A 156 -4.31 1.53 10.95
C MET A 156 -4.88 2.27 12.17
N PRO A 157 -4.03 2.87 13.02
CA PRO A 157 -4.48 3.61 14.21
C PRO A 157 -4.94 5.04 13.87
N VAL A 158 -5.33 5.31 12.62
CA VAL A 158 -5.80 6.61 12.13
C VAL A 158 -7.26 6.53 11.72
N ARG A 159 -8.01 7.60 11.97
CA ARG A 159 -9.42 7.68 11.61
C ARG A 159 -9.59 7.82 10.10
N LYS A 160 -10.64 7.18 9.56
CA LYS A 160 -11.03 7.31 8.15
C LYS A 160 -11.16 8.77 7.72
N GLN A 161 -11.80 9.59 8.56
CA GLN A 161 -12.00 11.00 8.29
C GLN A 161 -10.68 11.75 8.13
N SER A 162 -9.69 11.46 8.98
CA SER A 162 -8.35 12.09 8.93
C SER A 162 -7.58 11.70 7.66
N LEU A 163 -7.78 10.47 7.14
CA LEU A 163 -7.23 10.07 5.84
C LEU A 163 -7.85 10.85 4.68
N ILE A 164 -9.17 11.07 4.71
CA ILE A 164 -9.86 11.90 3.71
C ILE A 164 -9.39 13.36 3.79
N GLU A 165 -9.15 13.88 4.98
CA GLU A 165 -8.59 15.22 5.16
C GLU A 165 -7.14 15.33 4.67
N GLY A 166 -6.32 14.31 4.89
CA GLY A 166 -4.98 14.21 4.31
C GLY A 166 -4.99 14.19 2.79
N LEU A 167 -5.93 13.45 2.20
CA LEU A 167 -6.19 13.47 0.77
C LEU A 167 -6.51 14.89 0.25
N LYS A 168 -7.40 15.61 0.94
CA LYS A 168 -7.79 16.99 0.57
C LYS A 168 -6.63 17.96 0.61
N GLU A 169 -5.66 17.74 1.47
CA GLU A 169 -4.48 18.59 1.63
C GLU A 169 -3.42 18.33 0.55
N LEU A 170 -3.23 17.05 0.17
CA LEU A 170 -2.12 16.62 -0.67
C LEU A 170 -2.48 16.45 -2.15
N VAL A 171 -3.76 16.24 -2.46
CA VAL A 171 -4.23 16.02 -3.83
C VAL A 171 -4.71 17.35 -4.42
N PRO A 172 -4.28 17.72 -5.65
CA PRO A 172 -4.76 18.93 -6.31
C PRO A 172 -6.30 18.95 -6.40
N PRO A 173 -6.96 20.12 -6.20
CA PRO A 173 -8.42 20.25 -6.15
C PRO A 173 -9.15 19.59 -7.33
N ARG A 174 -8.59 19.73 -8.55
CA ARG A 174 -9.14 19.14 -9.78
C ARG A 174 -9.24 17.60 -9.78
N HIS A 175 -8.48 16.94 -8.90
CA HIS A 175 -8.45 15.48 -8.79
C HIS A 175 -9.06 14.97 -7.48
N LEU A 176 -9.50 15.86 -6.60
CA LEU A 176 -9.92 15.52 -5.25
C LEU A 176 -11.15 14.62 -5.23
N GLU A 177 -12.20 14.97 -5.96
CA GLU A 177 -13.45 14.19 -6.01
C GLU A 177 -13.20 12.75 -6.47
N LEU A 178 -12.40 12.58 -7.52
CA LEU A 178 -12.00 11.27 -8.05
C LEU A 178 -11.23 10.46 -6.99
N ASN A 179 -10.29 11.09 -6.28
CA ASN A 179 -9.48 10.40 -5.27
C ASN A 179 -10.31 10.04 -4.03
N VAL A 180 -11.27 10.87 -3.62
CA VAL A 180 -12.20 10.51 -2.53
C VAL A 180 -13.05 9.31 -2.93
N LYS A 181 -13.61 9.28 -4.16
CA LYS A 181 -14.35 8.12 -4.68
C LYS A 181 -13.48 6.86 -4.72
N ALA A 182 -12.22 6.98 -5.15
CA ALA A 182 -11.27 5.88 -5.20
C ALA A 182 -10.94 5.34 -3.79
N PHE A 183 -10.75 6.22 -2.82
CA PHE A 183 -10.56 5.84 -1.41
C PHE A 183 -11.76 5.04 -0.87
N GLU A 184 -12.97 5.54 -1.08
CA GLU A 184 -14.20 4.87 -0.62
C GLU A 184 -14.37 3.51 -1.30
N ALA A 185 -14.12 3.41 -2.60
CA ALA A 185 -14.19 2.15 -3.34
C ALA A 185 -13.22 1.10 -2.76
N GLY A 186 -11.99 1.49 -2.44
CA GLY A 186 -11.02 0.63 -1.79
C GLY A 186 -11.43 0.22 -0.38
N TYR A 187 -11.90 1.17 0.42
CA TYR A 187 -12.39 0.92 1.78
C TYR A 187 -13.54 -0.10 1.80
N ASP A 188 -14.54 0.11 0.94
CA ASP A 188 -15.71 -0.77 0.85
C ASP A 188 -15.36 -2.15 0.29
N SER A 189 -14.44 -2.22 -0.68
CA SER A 189 -13.92 -3.49 -1.19
C SER A 189 -13.30 -4.34 -0.08
N MET A 190 -12.45 -3.73 0.75
CA MET A 190 -11.84 -4.44 1.89
C MET A 190 -12.88 -4.86 2.94
N LYS A 191 -13.87 -4.01 3.22
CA LYS A 191 -14.95 -4.35 4.17
C LYS A 191 -15.77 -5.55 3.70
N ARG A 192 -16.01 -5.69 2.39
CA ARG A 192 -16.69 -6.87 1.82
C ARG A 192 -15.88 -8.15 1.95
N LEU A 193 -14.55 -8.08 1.75
CA LEU A 193 -13.65 -9.23 1.87
C LEU A 193 -13.50 -9.74 3.32
N ARG A 194 -13.86 -8.94 4.32
CA ARG A 194 -13.77 -9.30 5.74
C ARG A 194 -15.08 -9.86 6.32
N ARG A 195 -16.17 -9.82 5.57
CA ARG A 195 -17.45 -10.44 5.92
C ARG A 195 -17.45 -11.91 5.51
#